data_92677e646b65bbc0273b0ef5f3cd6bea
#
_entry.id   92677e646b65bbc0273b0ef5f3cd6bea
#
_cell.length_a   1.000
_cell.length_b   1.000
_cell.length_c   1.000
_cell.angle_alpha   90.00
_cell.angle_beta   90.00
_cell.angle_gamma   90.00
#
_symmetry.space_group_name_H-M   'P 1'
#
loop_
_entity.id
_entity.type
_entity.pdbx_description
1 polymer ?
#
loop_
_entity_poly.entity_id
_entity_poly.type
_entity_poly.pdbx_seq_one_letter_code
_entity_poly.pdbx_strand_id
1 'polypeptide(L)'
;MAGKEVLATIRKDLEARVGQKVKLRANRGRKKVLERIGVLERTYPNIFVIRLEEQKAPERRISFSYTDVLTETVELTVEGSDGDIKIGSKS
;
A
#
# COMPACT_ATOMS: atom_id res chain seq x y z
N MET A 1 -21.61 -7.00 8.65
CA MET A 1 -20.23 -7.37 8.67
C MET A 1 -19.35 -6.33 8.05
N ALA A 2 -18.27 -6.08 8.70
CA ALA A 2 -17.43 -4.93 8.42
C ALA A 2 -16.54 -5.05 7.18
N GLY A 3 -16.49 -6.20 6.52
CA GLY A 3 -15.50 -6.44 5.47
C GLY A 3 -15.59 -5.53 4.27
N LYS A 4 -16.79 -5.34 3.73
CA LYS A 4 -16.97 -4.52 2.53
C LYS A 4 -16.75 -3.04 2.80
N GLU A 5 -17.18 -2.56 3.96
CA GLU A 5 -16.98 -1.16 4.31
C GLU A 5 -15.53 -0.83 4.55
N VAL A 6 -14.81 -1.73 5.22
CA VAL A 6 -13.40 -1.53 5.48
C VAL A 6 -12.60 -1.54 4.17
N LEU A 7 -12.90 -2.47 3.27
CA LEU A 7 -12.23 -2.53 1.97
C LEU A 7 -12.52 -1.28 1.13
N ALA A 8 -13.76 -0.80 1.16
CA ALA A 8 -14.12 0.42 0.45
C ALA A 8 -13.38 1.64 1.02
N THR A 9 -13.23 1.69 2.33
CA THR A 9 -12.48 2.76 2.99
C THR A 9 -11.01 2.74 2.58
N ILE A 10 -10.40 1.56 2.59
CA ILE A 10 -9.01 1.40 2.17
C ILE A 10 -8.84 1.85 0.72
N ARG A 11 -9.75 1.44 -0.15
CA ARG A 11 -9.70 1.83 -1.56
C ARG A 11 -9.81 3.34 -1.73
N LYS A 12 -10.74 3.98 -1.02
CA LYS A 12 -10.90 5.43 -1.09
C LYS A 12 -9.68 6.17 -0.60
N ASP A 13 -9.07 5.68 0.49
CA ASP A 13 -7.85 6.28 1.01
C ASP A 13 -6.72 6.20 -0.03
N LEU A 14 -6.60 5.07 -0.69
CA LEU A 14 -5.58 4.90 -1.71
C LEU A 14 -5.86 5.71 -2.95
N GLU A 15 -7.13 5.78 -3.39
CA GLU A 15 -7.51 6.60 -4.54
C GLU A 15 -7.15 8.08 -4.34
N ALA A 16 -7.32 8.57 -3.13
CA ALA A 16 -6.98 9.94 -2.81
C ALA A 16 -5.48 10.21 -2.79
N ARG A 17 -4.68 9.15 -2.77
CA ARG A 17 -3.22 9.27 -2.64
C ARG A 17 -2.46 8.77 -3.86
N VAL A 18 -3.15 8.54 -4.96
CA VAL A 18 -2.50 8.17 -6.22
C VAL A 18 -1.52 9.26 -6.64
N GLY A 19 -0.31 8.84 -6.99
CA GLY A 19 0.77 9.76 -7.32
C GLY A 19 1.66 10.14 -6.15
N GLN A 20 1.30 9.73 -4.94
CA GLN A 20 2.10 10.03 -3.77
C GLN A 20 3.09 8.92 -3.46
N LYS A 21 4.18 9.32 -2.83
CA LYS A 21 5.21 8.38 -2.41
C LYS A 21 4.73 7.58 -1.21
N VAL A 22 4.90 6.27 -1.29
CA VAL A 22 4.48 5.37 -0.23
C VAL A 22 5.62 4.45 0.17
N LYS A 23 5.62 4.09 1.44
CA LYS A 23 6.52 3.08 1.96
C LYS A 23 5.75 1.78 2.11
N LEU A 24 6.24 0.75 1.46
CA LEU A 24 5.63 -0.56 1.45
C LEU A 24 6.38 -1.49 2.38
N ARG A 25 5.63 -2.16 3.23
CA ARG A 25 6.18 -3.19 4.09
C ARG A 25 5.34 -4.45 3.93
N ALA A 26 5.90 -5.47 3.33
CA ALA A 26 5.22 -6.74 3.10
C ALA A 26 5.78 -7.82 4.00
N ASN A 27 4.88 -8.53 4.65
CA ASN A 27 5.26 -9.62 5.54
C ASN A 27 5.31 -10.91 4.72
N ARG A 28 6.51 -11.45 4.56
CA ARG A 28 6.73 -12.64 3.73
C ARG A 28 6.99 -13.90 4.52
N GLY A 29 6.52 -13.96 5.75
CA GLY A 29 6.68 -15.13 6.58
C GLY A 29 7.42 -14.80 7.87
N ARG A 30 7.83 -15.82 8.59
CA ARG A 30 8.49 -15.62 9.88
C ARG A 30 9.80 -14.86 9.70
N LYS A 31 9.92 -13.73 10.37
CA LYS A 31 11.14 -12.92 10.40
C LYS A 31 11.57 -12.34 9.06
N LYS A 32 10.75 -12.45 8.02
CA LYS A 32 11.07 -11.87 6.72
C LYS A 32 10.10 -10.75 6.39
N VAL A 33 10.62 -9.54 6.39
CA VAL A 33 9.86 -8.37 6.03
C VAL A 33 10.53 -7.71 4.84
N LEU A 34 9.73 -7.49 3.80
CA LEU A 34 10.19 -6.77 2.61
C LEU A 34 9.77 -5.32 2.74
N GLU A 35 10.74 -4.41 2.75
CA GLU A 35 10.46 -2.98 2.76
C GLU A 35 10.92 -2.37 1.44
N ARG A 36 10.02 -1.60 0.82
CA ARG A 36 10.31 -0.91 -0.43
C ARG A 36 9.67 0.47 -0.42
N ILE A 37 10.25 1.36 -1.18
CA ILE A 37 9.69 2.68 -1.38
C ILE A 37 9.26 2.78 -2.82
N GLY A 38 8.08 3.33 -3.05
CA GLY A 38 7.54 3.49 -4.38
C GLY A 38 6.50 4.58 -4.44
N VAL A 39 5.86 4.68 -5.57
CA VAL A 39 4.78 5.63 -5.80
C VAL A 39 3.50 4.85 -6.08
N LEU A 40 2.42 5.23 -5.43
CA LEU A 40 1.13 4.64 -5.71
C LEU A 40 0.69 5.09 -7.09
N GLU A 41 0.77 4.18 -8.05
CA GLU A 41 0.56 4.51 -9.45
C GLU A 41 -0.91 4.53 -9.84
N ARG A 42 -1.64 3.50 -9.43
CA ARG A 42 -3.02 3.35 -9.86
C ARG A 42 -3.80 2.46 -8.90
N THR A 43 -5.11 2.70 -8.85
CA THR A 43 -6.03 1.84 -8.11
C THR A 43 -7.05 1.24 -9.06
N TYR A 44 -7.44 0.01 -8.77
CA TYR A 44 -8.46 -0.72 -9.49
C TYR A 44 -9.51 -1.21 -8.50
N PRO A 45 -10.64 -1.76 -8.96
CA PRO A 45 -11.69 -2.18 -8.02
C PRO A 45 -11.26 -3.18 -6.96
N ASN A 46 -10.32 -4.07 -7.28
CA ASN A 46 -9.90 -5.12 -6.35
C ASN A 46 -8.43 -5.06 -5.95
N ILE A 47 -7.62 -4.31 -6.68
CA ILE A 47 -6.18 -4.24 -6.44
C ILE A 47 -5.67 -2.82 -6.64
N PHE A 48 -4.46 -2.59 -6.18
CA PHE A 48 -3.75 -1.34 -6.46
C PHE A 48 -2.32 -1.67 -6.90
N VAL A 49 -1.72 -0.75 -7.62
CA VAL A 49 -0.40 -0.93 -8.21
C VAL A 49 0.55 0.12 -7.66
N ILE A 50 1.71 -0.33 -7.22
CA ILE A 50 2.79 0.54 -6.75
C ILE A 50 3.96 0.40 -7.71
N ARG A 51 4.47 1.54 -8.16
CA ARG A 51 5.67 1.57 -8.97
C ARG A 51 6.86 1.76 -8.05
N LEU A 52 7.73 0.76 -8.00
CA LEU A 52 8.87 0.78 -7.10
C LEU A 52 9.96 1.70 -7.62
N GLU A 53 10.55 2.48 -6.71
CA GLU A 53 11.71 3.30 -7.04
C GLU A 53 12.96 2.49 -6.73
N GLU A 54 13.45 1.77 -7.73
CA GLU A 54 14.69 1.02 -7.61
C GLU A 54 15.72 1.56 -8.58
N GLN A 55 16.90 1.84 -8.09
CA GLN A 55 17.98 2.39 -8.91
C GLN A 55 18.53 1.40 -9.93
N LYS A 56 18.45 0.11 -9.61
CA LYS A 56 19.04 -0.93 -10.45
C LYS A 56 18.09 -1.56 -11.45
N ALA A 57 16.79 -1.39 -11.26
CA ALA A 57 15.81 -1.98 -12.16
C ALA A 57 14.83 -0.88 -12.57
N PRO A 58 14.74 -0.60 -13.87
CA PRO A 58 13.80 0.42 -14.32
C PRO A 58 12.38 -0.05 -14.11
N GLU A 59 11.59 0.78 -13.48
CA GLU A 59 10.14 0.68 -13.41
C GLU A 59 9.58 -0.69 -13.06
N ARG A 60 9.87 -1.15 -11.86
CA ARG A 60 9.22 -2.35 -11.36
C ARG A 60 7.88 -1.99 -10.74
N ARG A 61 6.85 -2.67 -11.18
CA ARG A 61 5.51 -2.50 -10.62
C ARG A 61 5.15 -3.74 -9.82
N ILE A 62 4.47 -3.51 -8.69
CA ILE A 62 3.99 -4.59 -7.85
C ILE A 62 2.54 -4.27 -7.49
N SER A 63 1.70 -5.30 -7.52
CA SER A 63 0.29 -5.13 -7.19
C SER A 63 -0.08 -5.91 -5.95
N PHE A 64 -1.02 -5.36 -5.19
CA PHE A 64 -1.56 -5.98 -4.00
C PHE A 64 -3.07 -5.81 -4.00
N SER A 65 -3.77 -6.69 -3.30
CA SER A 65 -5.20 -6.53 -3.11
C SER A 65 -5.46 -5.67 -1.87
N TYR A 66 -6.65 -5.10 -1.80
CA TYR A 66 -7.04 -4.35 -0.61
C TYR A 66 -7.17 -5.27 0.60
N THR A 67 -7.47 -6.54 0.37
CA THR A 67 -7.52 -7.53 1.43
C THR A 67 -6.14 -7.72 2.06
N ASP A 68 -5.08 -7.64 1.29
CA ASP A 68 -3.71 -7.73 1.83
C ASP A 68 -3.44 -6.63 2.84
N VAL A 69 -3.98 -5.44 2.60
CA VAL A 69 -3.86 -4.33 3.56
C VAL A 69 -4.71 -4.60 4.79
N LEU A 70 -5.92 -5.08 4.59
CA LEU A 70 -6.84 -5.38 5.69
C LEU A 70 -6.28 -6.44 6.63
N THR A 71 -5.67 -7.47 6.09
CA THR A 71 -5.11 -8.57 6.87
C THR A 71 -3.70 -8.31 7.36
N GLU A 72 -3.19 -7.12 7.10
CA GLU A 72 -1.83 -6.71 7.48
C GLU A 72 -0.73 -7.57 6.85
N THR A 73 -1.05 -8.25 5.75
CA THR A 73 -0.05 -8.93 4.93
C THR A 73 0.89 -7.91 4.31
N VAL A 74 0.34 -6.75 3.97
CA VAL A 74 1.12 -5.61 3.49
C VAL A 74 0.72 -4.36 4.27
N GLU A 75 1.69 -3.57 4.62
CA GLU A 75 1.47 -2.28 5.28
C GLU A 75 1.93 -1.16 4.35
N LEU A 76 1.10 -0.14 4.22
CA LEU A 76 1.42 1.02 3.42
C LEU A 76 1.45 2.25 4.30
N THR A 77 2.51 3.02 4.18
CA THR A 77 2.66 4.28 4.87
C THR A 77 2.86 5.37 3.83
N VAL A 78 2.00 6.39 3.85
CA VAL A 78 2.11 7.52 2.95
C VAL A 78 2.90 8.62 3.64
N GLU A 79 3.95 9.09 2.99
CA GLU A 79 4.73 10.19 3.51
C GLU A 79 3.96 11.51 3.31
N GLY A 80 3.65 12.17 4.40
CA GLY A 80 2.95 13.44 4.39
C GLY A 80 3.77 14.55 5.01
N SER A 81 3.38 15.78 4.73
CA SER A 81 4.05 16.96 5.28
C SER A 81 3.89 17.07 6.80
N ASP A 82 2.81 16.52 7.32
CA ASP A 82 2.52 16.55 8.77
C ASP A 82 2.86 15.24 9.46
N GLY A 83 3.59 14.36 8.77
CA GLY A 83 3.95 13.05 9.29
C GLY A 83 3.44 11.93 8.41
N ASP A 84 3.85 10.73 8.73
CA ASP A 84 3.48 9.55 7.96
C ASP A 84 2.09 9.06 8.35
N ILE A 85 1.30 8.71 7.35
CA ILE A 85 -0.04 8.18 7.54
C ILE A 85 -0.07 6.72 7.13
N LYS A 86 -0.43 5.85 8.04
CA LYS A 86 -0.52 4.42 7.76
C LYS A 86 -1.91 4.09 7.23
N ILE A 87 -1.97 3.48 6.06
CA ILE A 87 -3.22 3.10 5.40
C ILE A 87 -3.73 1.79 5.98
N GLY A 88 -5.02 1.75 6.29
CA GLY A 88 -5.67 0.54 6.76
C GLY A 88 -5.29 0.10 8.16
N SER A 89 -4.62 0.96 8.91
CA SER A 89 -4.23 0.64 10.27
C SER A 89 -5.42 0.65 11.20
N LYS A 90 -5.52 -0.38 12.02
CA LYS A 90 -6.39 -0.34 13.18
C LYS A 90 -5.62 0.30 14.31
N SER A 91 -5.75 1.53 14.46
CA SER A 91 -5.12 2.15 15.62
C SER A 91 -6.01 2.05 16.82
#